data_dcfe84b343817fa0461ea27868e4830f
#
_entry.id   dcfe84b343817fa0461ea27868e4830f
#
_cell.length_a   1.000
_cell.length_b   1.000
_cell.length_c   1.000
_cell.angle_alpha   90.00
_cell.angle_beta   90.00
_cell.angle_gamma   90.00
#
_symmetry.space_group_name_H-M   'P 1'
#
loop_
_entity.id
_entity.type
_entity.pdbx_description
1 polymer ?
#
loop_
_entity_poly.entity_id
_entity_poly.type
_entity_poly.pdbx_seq_one_letter_code
_entity_poly.pdbx_strand_id
1 'polypeptide(L)'
;EIETPCLVGSTPEGARDFVVPSRMSPNQFYALPQSPQTLKQLLMVAGYDKYFQIVRCFRDEDLRADRQPEFTQIDCEMSFVEQEDVLEIFERWAKHMFRHVMGIELTEPLRRMPWIEAMEKYGSDKPDLRFGMEFAEITDLAKGHGFSVFDEAEYITGFAATGCAAYTRKQIDSLTEFVKRQQIGAKGLVWIRVAEDGVKSSIDKFYSPEEVRAMAERCGAVA
;
A
#
# COMPACT_ATOMS: atom_id res chain seq x y z
N GLU A 1 2.64 11.85 28.24
CA GLU A 1 3.55 12.38 27.21
C GLU A 1 4.96 12.52 27.79
N ILE A 2 5.98 12.06 27.06
CA ILE A 2 7.39 12.16 27.48
C ILE A 2 8.21 12.56 26.24
N GLU A 3 8.89 13.69 26.34
CA GLU A 3 9.82 14.15 25.30
C GLU A 3 11.15 13.40 25.37
N THR A 4 11.70 13.08 24.20
CA THR A 4 12.99 12.41 24.06
C THR A 4 14.01 13.30 23.35
N PRO A 5 15.33 13.13 23.61
CA PRO A 5 16.34 13.95 22.96
C PRO A 5 16.39 13.77 21.44
N CYS A 6 16.72 14.86 20.72
CA CYS A 6 16.98 14.83 19.27
C CYS A 6 18.46 14.54 18.92
N LEU A 7 19.40 14.74 19.83
CA LEU A 7 20.82 14.38 19.64
C LEU A 7 21.09 13.05 20.32
N VAL A 8 21.16 11.98 19.53
CA VAL A 8 21.31 10.61 20.04
C VAL A 8 22.53 9.92 19.41
N GLY A 9 22.85 8.73 19.86
CA GLY A 9 23.78 7.85 19.15
C GLY A 9 23.10 7.24 17.91
N SER A 10 23.88 6.94 16.88
CA SER A 10 23.39 6.23 15.70
C SER A 10 22.83 4.85 16.10
N THR A 11 21.67 4.50 15.58
CA THR A 11 21.01 3.21 15.79
C THR A 11 20.64 2.58 14.43
N PRO A 12 20.75 1.25 14.28
CA PRO A 12 20.47 0.59 13.01
C PRO A 12 18.93 0.42 12.79
N GLU A 13 18.25 1.51 12.44
CA GLU A 13 16.79 1.52 12.26
C GLU A 13 16.33 1.39 10.79
N GLY A 14 17.24 1.06 9.87
CA GLY A 14 16.89 0.74 8.47
C GLY A 14 17.16 1.87 7.46
N ALA A 15 17.01 3.14 7.81
CA ALA A 15 17.42 4.29 7.00
C ALA A 15 18.84 4.75 7.34
N ARG A 16 19.41 5.64 6.53
CA ARG A 16 20.63 6.36 6.92
C ARG A 16 20.30 7.49 7.89
N ASP A 17 21.23 7.72 8.83
CA ASP A 17 21.12 8.81 9.78
C ASP A 17 21.60 10.13 9.19
N PHE A 18 20.93 11.22 9.52
CA PHE A 18 21.55 12.54 9.49
C PHE A 18 22.45 12.69 10.70
N VAL A 19 23.68 13.13 10.49
CA VAL A 19 24.66 13.25 11.55
C VAL A 19 25.03 14.71 11.85
N VAL A 20 25.28 15.00 13.13
CA VAL A 20 25.72 16.31 13.62
C VAL A 20 27.07 16.16 14.23
N PRO A 21 28.16 16.85 13.73
CA PRO A 21 29.50 16.77 14.32
C PRO A 21 29.52 17.26 15.75
N SER A 22 30.20 16.52 16.62
CA SER A 22 30.43 16.96 18.01
C SER A 22 31.53 17.99 18.06
N ARG A 23 31.24 19.18 18.57
CA ARG A 23 32.23 20.21 18.81
C ARG A 23 33.24 19.85 19.95
N MET A 24 32.73 19.10 20.93
CA MET A 24 33.51 18.76 22.14
C MET A 24 34.39 17.52 21.95
N SER A 25 34.02 16.65 21.03
CA SER A 25 34.72 15.38 20.80
C SER A 25 35.12 15.26 19.33
N PRO A 26 36.38 15.54 18.96
CA PRO A 26 36.83 15.44 17.58
C PRO A 26 36.58 14.04 16.99
N ASN A 27 36.14 13.99 15.72
CA ASN A 27 35.77 12.75 14.97
C ASN A 27 34.62 11.96 15.56
N GLN A 28 33.84 12.55 16.46
CA GLN A 28 32.58 11.96 16.93
C GLN A 28 31.37 12.74 16.42
N PHE A 29 30.24 12.05 16.29
CA PHE A 29 29.02 12.60 15.74
C PHE A 29 27.83 12.17 16.61
N TYR A 30 26.85 13.07 16.70
CA TYR A 30 25.50 12.71 17.09
C TYR A 30 24.72 12.30 15.83
N ALA A 31 23.69 11.47 15.99
CA ALA A 31 22.68 11.23 14.98
C ALA A 31 21.39 11.97 15.32
N LEU A 32 20.64 12.37 14.31
CA LEU A 32 19.25 12.79 14.46
C LEU A 32 18.35 11.53 14.46
N PRO A 33 17.32 11.45 15.31
CA PRO A 33 16.56 10.23 15.50
C PRO A 33 15.70 9.91 14.27
N GLN A 34 15.74 8.69 13.81
CA GLN A 34 14.80 8.15 12.82
C GLN A 34 13.42 7.89 13.43
N SER A 35 13.41 7.50 14.69
CA SER A 35 12.29 7.42 15.63
C SER A 35 12.85 7.38 17.05
N PRO A 36 12.05 7.58 18.11
CA PRO A 36 12.50 7.42 19.49
C PRO A 36 12.54 5.95 19.96
N GLN A 37 12.74 4.99 19.06
CA GLN A 37 12.56 3.55 19.29
C GLN A 37 13.30 3.03 20.53
N THR A 38 14.60 3.28 20.62
CA THR A 38 15.39 2.82 21.78
C THR A 38 14.91 3.44 23.10
N LEU A 39 14.59 4.72 23.06
CA LEU A 39 14.20 5.46 24.27
C LEU A 39 12.82 5.05 24.77
N LYS A 40 11.86 4.85 23.88
CA LYS A 40 10.53 4.38 24.29
C LYS A 40 10.54 2.95 24.83
N GLN A 41 11.38 2.07 24.29
CA GLN A 41 11.59 0.72 24.85
C GLN A 41 12.20 0.81 26.27
N LEU A 42 13.18 1.69 26.49
CA LEU A 42 13.74 1.91 27.83
C LEU A 42 12.70 2.42 28.82
N LEU A 43 11.75 3.24 28.38
CA LEU A 43 10.63 3.67 29.22
C LEU A 43 9.74 2.49 29.64
N MET A 44 9.45 1.55 28.73
CA MET A 44 8.72 0.31 29.08
C MET A 44 9.50 -0.54 30.08
N VAL A 45 10.80 -0.72 29.89
CA VAL A 45 11.69 -1.41 30.83
C VAL A 45 11.73 -0.72 32.21
N ALA A 46 11.65 0.62 32.22
CA ALA A 46 11.60 1.42 33.46
C ALA A 46 10.24 1.36 34.18
N GLY A 47 9.26 0.64 33.63
CA GLY A 47 7.95 0.40 34.28
C GLY A 47 6.85 1.39 33.85
N TYR A 48 7.02 2.08 32.74
CA TYR A 48 5.92 2.86 32.18
C TYR A 48 5.00 1.94 31.36
N ASP A 49 3.70 1.99 31.62
CA ASP A 49 2.73 1.15 30.91
C ASP A 49 2.37 1.73 29.53
N LYS A 50 2.35 3.05 29.41
CA LYS A 50 1.97 3.76 28.19
C LYS A 50 2.80 5.01 28.01
N TYR A 51 3.24 5.21 26.79
CA TYR A 51 3.99 6.38 26.35
C TYR A 51 3.41 6.91 25.05
N PHE A 52 3.42 8.22 24.87
CA PHE A 52 3.29 8.85 23.54
C PHE A 52 4.09 10.14 23.48
N GLN A 53 4.41 10.53 22.26
CA GLN A 53 5.10 11.79 21.95
C GLN A 53 4.70 12.26 20.54
N ILE A 54 4.57 13.57 20.35
CA ILE A 54 4.57 14.18 19.01
C ILE A 54 6.01 14.56 18.71
N VAL A 55 6.68 13.75 17.90
CA VAL A 55 8.14 13.77 17.75
C VAL A 55 8.57 14.06 16.33
N ARG A 56 9.62 14.88 16.17
CA ARG A 56 10.30 15.11 14.91
C ARG A 56 11.24 13.94 14.63
N CYS A 57 11.11 13.36 13.42
CA CYS A 57 11.91 12.24 12.94
C CYS A 57 12.65 12.61 11.67
N PHE A 58 13.81 11.97 11.44
CA PHE A 58 14.70 12.28 10.34
C PHE A 58 15.18 10.99 9.67
N ARG A 59 15.04 10.88 8.35
CA ARG A 59 15.50 9.72 7.59
C ARG A 59 16.14 10.17 6.29
N ASP A 60 17.39 9.81 6.05
CA ASP A 60 18.11 10.08 4.81
C ASP A 60 17.82 8.93 3.83
N GLU A 61 16.66 9.02 3.19
CA GLU A 61 16.15 8.05 2.22
C GLU A 61 15.79 8.74 0.90
N ASP A 62 15.67 7.94 -0.16
CA ASP A 62 15.11 8.41 -1.43
C ASP A 62 13.65 8.84 -1.25
N LEU A 63 13.34 10.03 -1.73
CA LEU A 63 11.99 10.59 -1.66
C LEU A 63 11.05 9.82 -2.59
N ARG A 64 9.91 9.37 -2.04
CA ARG A 64 8.84 8.69 -2.78
C ARG A 64 7.51 9.31 -2.40
N ALA A 65 6.71 9.68 -3.40
CA ALA A 65 5.37 10.23 -3.21
C ALA A 65 5.33 11.34 -2.13
N ASP A 66 4.79 11.02 -0.96
CA ASP A 66 4.60 11.92 0.18
C ASP A 66 5.71 11.85 1.24
N ARG A 67 6.76 11.03 1.05
CA ARG A 67 7.85 10.90 2.00
C ARG A 67 8.75 12.13 2.00
N GLN A 68 9.08 12.60 3.20
CA GLN A 68 10.00 13.69 3.45
C GLN A 68 11.15 13.22 4.35
N PRO A 69 12.37 13.80 4.22
CA PRO A 69 13.50 13.42 5.04
C PRO A 69 13.34 13.86 6.51
N GLU A 70 12.49 14.85 6.75
CA GLU A 70 12.10 15.38 8.05
C GLU A 70 10.58 15.36 8.15
N PHE A 71 10.02 14.71 9.17
CA PHE A 71 8.58 14.57 9.35
C PHE A 71 8.23 14.42 10.83
N THR A 72 6.95 14.57 11.15
CA THR A 72 6.44 14.44 12.52
C THR A 72 5.65 13.15 12.66
N GLN A 73 5.91 12.41 13.74
CA GLN A 73 5.12 11.24 14.13
C GLN A 73 4.33 11.52 15.40
N ILE A 74 3.15 10.91 15.49
CA ILE A 74 2.52 10.60 16.77
C ILE A 74 3.05 9.22 17.13
N ASP A 75 4.06 9.18 17.96
CA ASP A 75 4.73 7.94 18.37
C ASP A 75 4.19 7.47 19.72
N CYS A 76 3.97 6.19 19.86
CA CYS A 76 3.52 5.60 21.12
C CYS A 76 4.12 4.22 21.36
N GLU A 77 4.14 3.82 22.63
CA GLU A 77 4.55 2.51 23.08
C GLU A 77 3.68 2.08 24.26
N MET A 78 3.36 0.79 24.32
CA MET A 78 2.50 0.24 25.38
C MET A 78 3.04 -1.11 25.83
N SER A 79 3.02 -1.34 27.14
CA SER A 79 3.36 -2.62 27.77
C SER A 79 2.10 -3.46 28.00
N PHE A 80 2.27 -4.79 28.06
CA PHE A 80 1.21 -5.75 28.44
C PHE A 80 -0.03 -5.69 27.55
N VAL A 81 0.16 -5.50 26.22
CA VAL A 81 -0.89 -5.40 25.22
C VAL A 81 -0.71 -6.44 24.13
N GLU A 82 -1.84 -6.85 23.56
CA GLU A 82 -1.92 -7.67 22.35
C GLU A 82 -2.17 -6.79 21.12
N GLN A 83 -2.15 -7.39 19.94
CA GLN A 83 -2.36 -6.68 18.66
C GLN A 83 -3.69 -5.90 18.65
N GLU A 84 -4.78 -6.52 19.10
CA GLU A 84 -6.11 -5.88 19.08
C GLU A 84 -6.20 -4.68 20.01
N ASP A 85 -5.50 -4.67 21.14
CA ASP A 85 -5.45 -3.52 22.04
C ASP A 85 -4.85 -2.28 21.34
N VAL A 86 -3.79 -2.50 20.57
CA VAL A 86 -3.14 -1.45 19.78
C VAL A 86 -4.07 -0.95 18.68
N LEU A 87 -4.68 -1.87 17.92
CA LEU A 87 -5.60 -1.53 16.83
C LEU A 87 -6.82 -0.77 17.35
N GLU A 88 -7.40 -1.17 18.49
CA GLU A 88 -8.54 -0.49 19.09
C GLU A 88 -8.21 0.95 19.53
N ILE A 89 -7.04 1.15 20.14
CA ILE A 89 -6.60 2.49 20.55
C ILE A 89 -6.47 3.41 19.33
N PHE A 90 -5.83 2.95 18.25
CA PHE A 90 -5.65 3.74 17.04
C PHE A 90 -6.96 3.95 16.28
N GLU A 91 -7.87 2.99 16.28
CA GLU A 91 -9.21 3.15 15.72
C GLU A 91 -9.99 4.25 16.46
N ARG A 92 -10.00 4.21 17.77
CA ARG A 92 -10.65 5.23 18.61
C ARG A 92 -10.02 6.61 18.40
N TRP A 93 -8.68 6.66 18.33
CA TRP A 93 -7.95 7.90 18.03
C TRP A 93 -8.34 8.47 16.66
N ALA A 94 -8.35 7.66 15.61
CA ALA A 94 -8.74 8.09 14.27
C ALA A 94 -10.18 8.60 14.23
N LYS A 95 -11.13 7.86 14.81
CA LYS A 95 -12.54 8.29 14.93
C LYS A 95 -12.68 9.61 15.67
N HIS A 96 -11.97 9.78 16.79
CA HIS A 96 -11.95 11.03 17.56
C HIS A 96 -11.42 12.20 16.72
N MET A 97 -10.30 12.01 16.04
CA MET A 97 -9.67 13.02 15.20
C MET A 97 -10.61 13.48 14.06
N PHE A 98 -11.17 12.54 13.29
CA PHE A 98 -12.09 12.86 12.18
C PHE A 98 -13.33 13.60 12.67
N ARG A 99 -13.90 13.16 13.78
CA ARG A 99 -15.06 13.84 14.38
C ARG A 99 -14.76 15.27 14.81
N HIS A 100 -13.66 15.49 15.53
CA HIS A 100 -13.37 16.80 16.13
C HIS A 100 -12.74 17.80 15.14
N VAL A 101 -11.95 17.33 14.18
CA VAL A 101 -11.24 18.20 13.23
C VAL A 101 -12.08 18.45 11.98
N MET A 102 -12.76 17.41 11.48
CA MET A 102 -13.47 17.46 10.19
C MET A 102 -15.00 17.40 10.33
N GLY A 103 -15.53 17.12 11.51
CA GLY A 103 -16.96 16.90 11.71
C GLY A 103 -17.49 15.60 11.08
N ILE A 104 -16.60 14.66 10.74
CA ILE A 104 -16.95 13.40 10.09
C ILE A 104 -17.08 12.31 11.16
N GLU A 105 -18.27 11.69 11.24
CA GLU A 105 -18.53 10.56 12.12
C GLU A 105 -18.22 9.24 11.40
N LEU A 106 -17.18 8.54 11.84
CA LEU A 106 -16.86 7.19 11.37
C LEU A 106 -17.56 6.18 12.29
N THR A 107 -18.75 5.74 11.91
CA THR A 107 -19.62 4.88 12.75
C THR A 107 -19.21 3.41 12.70
N GLU A 108 -18.85 2.91 11.52
CA GLU A 108 -18.48 1.51 11.34
C GLU A 108 -17.08 1.21 11.91
N PRO A 109 -16.84 -0.02 12.39
CA PRO A 109 -15.51 -0.46 12.76
C PRO A 109 -14.54 -0.37 11.56
N LEU A 110 -13.29 0.03 11.81
CA LEU A 110 -12.27 0.00 10.77
C LEU A 110 -11.96 -1.47 10.42
N ARG A 111 -11.96 -1.78 9.12
CA ARG A 111 -11.72 -3.12 8.62
C ARG A 111 -10.33 -3.63 9.03
N ARG A 112 -10.28 -4.85 9.54
CA ARG A 112 -9.03 -5.59 9.76
C ARG A 112 -8.73 -6.39 8.49
N MET A 113 -7.73 -5.99 7.73
CA MET A 113 -7.35 -6.64 6.46
C MET A 113 -5.96 -7.28 6.62
N PRO A 114 -5.84 -8.61 6.49
CA PRO A 114 -4.54 -9.27 6.44
C PRO A 114 -3.73 -8.79 5.23
N TRP A 115 -2.41 -8.74 5.35
CA TRP A 115 -1.52 -8.32 4.26
C TRP A 115 -1.72 -9.16 2.99
N ILE A 116 -1.90 -10.47 3.15
CA ILE A 116 -2.12 -11.37 2.01
C ILE A 116 -3.38 -10.99 1.24
N GLU A 117 -4.49 -10.69 1.93
CA GLU A 117 -5.73 -10.25 1.29
C GLU A 117 -5.54 -8.93 0.54
N ALA A 118 -4.79 -7.97 1.11
CA ALA A 118 -4.50 -6.70 0.46
C ALA A 118 -3.69 -6.89 -0.84
N MET A 119 -2.72 -7.79 -0.82
CA MET A 119 -1.90 -8.08 -2.00
C MET A 119 -2.66 -8.87 -3.07
N GLU A 120 -3.44 -9.87 -2.69
CA GLU A 120 -4.20 -10.69 -3.63
C GLU A 120 -5.32 -9.90 -4.32
N LYS A 121 -6.05 -9.08 -3.56
CA LYS A 121 -7.21 -8.35 -4.08
C LYS A 121 -6.87 -7.00 -4.71
N TYR A 122 -5.80 -6.34 -4.29
CA TYR A 122 -5.52 -4.96 -4.69
C TYR A 122 -4.09 -4.75 -5.19
N GLY A 123 -3.18 -5.69 -4.99
CA GLY A 123 -1.77 -5.57 -5.36
C GLY A 123 -1.02 -4.48 -4.59
N SER A 124 -1.52 -4.07 -3.43
CA SER A 124 -0.98 -2.98 -2.61
C SER A 124 -1.23 -3.24 -1.13
N ASP A 125 -0.24 -2.92 -0.29
CA ASP A 125 -0.37 -2.90 1.17
C ASP A 125 -1.18 -1.69 1.71
N LYS A 126 -1.59 -0.77 0.81
CA LYS A 126 -2.39 0.42 1.11
C LYS A 126 -3.52 0.57 0.10
N PRO A 127 -4.48 -0.37 0.05
CA PRO A 127 -5.54 -0.35 -0.94
C PRO A 127 -6.51 0.80 -0.69
N ASP A 128 -6.93 1.45 -1.78
CA ASP A 128 -8.08 2.35 -1.75
C ASP A 128 -9.35 1.56 -2.02
N LEU A 129 -10.18 1.40 -1.00
CA LEU A 129 -11.40 0.57 -1.05
C LEU A 129 -12.64 1.32 -1.58
N ARG A 130 -12.50 2.59 -1.97
CA ARG A 130 -13.66 3.44 -2.32
C ARG A 130 -14.31 3.08 -3.65
N PHE A 131 -13.63 2.38 -4.56
CA PHE A 131 -14.13 2.08 -5.90
C PHE A 131 -14.32 0.58 -6.21
N GLY A 132 -14.10 -0.32 -5.28
CA GLY A 132 -14.50 -1.72 -5.36
C GLY A 132 -13.93 -2.54 -6.53
N MET A 133 -12.82 -2.13 -7.15
CA MET A 133 -12.13 -2.90 -8.19
C MET A 133 -11.16 -3.87 -7.54
N GLU A 134 -11.58 -5.11 -7.39
CA GLU A 134 -10.75 -6.19 -6.84
C GLU A 134 -10.15 -7.04 -7.95
N PHE A 135 -8.95 -7.54 -7.74
CA PHE A 135 -8.34 -8.55 -8.60
C PHE A 135 -9.00 -9.91 -8.41
N ALA A 136 -9.18 -10.62 -9.51
CA ALA A 136 -9.58 -12.02 -9.51
C ALA A 136 -8.50 -12.86 -10.21
N GLU A 137 -8.17 -13.99 -9.62
CA GLU A 137 -7.27 -14.93 -10.26
C GLU A 137 -7.96 -15.63 -11.44
N ILE A 138 -7.28 -15.65 -12.58
CA ILE A 138 -7.72 -16.28 -13.84
C ILE A 138 -6.68 -17.24 -14.42
N THR A 139 -5.71 -17.64 -13.64
CA THR A 139 -4.57 -18.50 -14.11
C THR A 139 -5.06 -19.77 -14.76
N ASP A 140 -6.05 -20.43 -14.15
CA ASP A 140 -6.66 -21.68 -14.64
C ASP A 140 -7.41 -21.54 -15.97
N LEU A 141 -7.97 -20.35 -16.22
CA LEU A 141 -8.72 -20.03 -17.45
C LEU A 141 -7.81 -19.52 -18.57
N ALA A 142 -6.66 -18.93 -18.19
CA ALA A 142 -5.82 -18.20 -19.13
C ALA A 142 -4.62 -19.00 -19.67
N LYS A 143 -4.18 -20.07 -18.99
CA LYS A 143 -3.01 -20.87 -19.43
C LYS A 143 -3.41 -21.99 -20.39
N GLY A 144 -2.45 -22.38 -21.24
CA GLY A 144 -2.60 -23.56 -22.11
C GLY A 144 -3.20 -23.28 -23.50
N HIS A 145 -3.31 -22.02 -23.89
CA HIS A 145 -3.90 -21.60 -25.17
C HIS A 145 -2.89 -21.08 -26.20
N GLY A 146 -1.58 -21.24 -25.93
CA GLY A 146 -0.51 -20.84 -26.86
C GLY A 146 -0.22 -19.34 -26.85
N PHE A 147 -0.74 -18.58 -25.91
CA PHE A 147 -0.33 -17.19 -25.65
C PHE A 147 0.82 -17.18 -24.66
N SER A 148 2.06 -17.10 -25.15
CA SER A 148 3.28 -17.30 -24.36
C SER A 148 3.35 -16.42 -23.10
N VAL A 149 2.83 -15.19 -23.16
CA VAL A 149 2.83 -14.28 -22.01
C VAL A 149 2.04 -14.85 -20.82
N PHE A 150 0.93 -15.55 -21.10
CA PHE A 150 0.12 -16.19 -20.07
C PHE A 150 0.63 -17.58 -19.73
N ASP A 151 1.08 -18.34 -20.74
CA ASP A 151 1.56 -19.71 -20.54
C ASP A 151 2.83 -19.78 -19.67
N GLU A 152 3.69 -18.75 -19.74
CA GLU A 152 4.92 -18.62 -18.94
C GLU A 152 4.70 -17.98 -17.57
N ALA A 153 3.55 -17.32 -17.33
CA ALA A 153 3.27 -16.66 -16.06
C ALA A 153 2.96 -17.69 -14.96
N GLU A 154 3.46 -17.48 -13.76
CA GLU A 154 3.07 -18.28 -12.59
C GLU A 154 1.65 -17.96 -12.13
N TYR A 155 1.30 -16.67 -12.15
CA TYR A 155 0.07 -16.14 -11.62
C TYR A 155 -0.50 -15.07 -12.56
N ILE A 156 -1.79 -15.16 -12.88
CA ILE A 156 -2.49 -14.23 -13.77
C ILE A 156 -3.72 -13.69 -13.08
N THR A 157 -3.80 -12.37 -12.99
CA THR A 157 -4.96 -11.67 -12.42
C THR A 157 -5.57 -10.70 -13.41
N GLY A 158 -6.87 -10.47 -13.24
CA GLY A 158 -7.61 -9.43 -13.92
C GLY A 158 -8.53 -8.68 -12.97
N PHE A 159 -9.09 -7.58 -13.41
CA PHE A 159 -10.16 -6.86 -12.71
C PHE A 159 -11.14 -6.25 -13.70
N ALA A 160 -12.36 -6.03 -13.26
CA ALA A 160 -13.39 -5.37 -14.06
C ALA A 160 -13.39 -3.85 -13.78
N ALA A 161 -13.23 -3.05 -14.83
CA ALA A 161 -13.41 -1.61 -14.79
C ALA A 161 -14.82 -1.26 -15.29
N THR A 162 -15.78 -1.18 -14.36
CA THR A 162 -17.18 -0.91 -14.66
C THR A 162 -17.37 0.40 -15.43
N GLY A 163 -18.19 0.37 -16.49
CA GLY A 163 -18.46 1.54 -17.34
C GLY A 163 -17.39 1.83 -18.40
N CYS A 164 -16.29 1.09 -18.45
CA CYS A 164 -15.21 1.32 -19.39
C CYS A 164 -15.39 0.60 -20.74
N ALA A 165 -16.46 -0.13 -20.95
CA ALA A 165 -16.76 -0.77 -22.24
C ALA A 165 -16.86 0.24 -23.40
N ALA A 166 -17.26 1.47 -23.11
CA ALA A 166 -17.34 2.58 -24.08
C ALA A 166 -15.98 3.23 -24.44
N TYR A 167 -14.87 2.82 -23.84
CA TYR A 167 -13.56 3.39 -24.12
C TYR A 167 -13.17 3.22 -25.58
N THR A 168 -12.73 4.30 -26.19
CA THR A 168 -12.20 4.31 -27.55
C THR A 168 -10.83 3.62 -27.63
N ARG A 169 -10.44 3.21 -28.82
CA ARG A 169 -9.11 2.63 -29.05
C ARG A 169 -7.99 3.51 -28.50
N LYS A 170 -8.07 4.83 -28.71
CA LYS A 170 -7.09 5.80 -28.23
C LYS A 170 -6.98 5.79 -26.70
N GLN A 171 -8.08 5.64 -25.98
CA GLN A 171 -8.07 5.57 -24.51
C GLN A 171 -7.41 4.29 -24.03
N ILE A 172 -7.71 3.14 -24.65
CA ILE A 172 -7.07 1.85 -24.33
C ILE A 172 -5.57 1.89 -24.63
N ASP A 173 -5.18 2.46 -25.78
CA ASP A 173 -3.76 2.62 -26.11
C ASP A 173 -3.05 3.54 -25.10
N SER A 174 -3.71 4.60 -24.61
CA SER A 174 -3.17 5.46 -23.55
C SER A 174 -2.99 4.72 -22.22
N LEU A 175 -3.92 3.83 -21.85
CA LEU A 175 -3.77 2.96 -20.67
C LEU A 175 -2.61 1.98 -20.84
N THR A 176 -2.46 1.41 -22.03
CA THR A 176 -1.34 0.51 -22.34
C THR A 176 0.00 1.22 -22.21
N GLU A 177 0.12 2.45 -22.71
CA GLU A 177 1.33 3.24 -22.53
C GLU A 177 1.55 3.68 -21.07
N PHE A 178 0.47 3.93 -20.32
CA PHE A 178 0.56 4.25 -18.90
C PHE A 178 1.18 3.09 -18.09
N VAL A 179 0.70 1.85 -18.29
CA VAL A 179 1.21 0.70 -17.52
C VAL A 179 2.64 0.30 -17.91
N LYS A 180 3.10 0.67 -19.11
CA LYS A 180 4.49 0.44 -19.58
C LYS A 180 5.50 1.43 -19.01
N ARG A 181 5.07 2.50 -18.35
CA ARG A 181 6.00 3.47 -17.74
C ARG A 181 6.96 2.78 -16.79
N GLN A 182 8.20 3.25 -16.74
CA GLN A 182 9.25 2.64 -15.91
C GLN A 182 8.86 2.48 -14.43
N GLN A 183 8.06 3.40 -13.90
CA GLN A 183 7.59 3.37 -12.52
C GLN A 183 6.59 2.21 -12.24
N ILE A 184 5.87 1.76 -13.29
CA ILE A 184 4.88 0.67 -13.20
C ILE A 184 5.51 -0.64 -13.70
N GLY A 185 6.23 -0.58 -14.82
CA GLY A 185 7.07 -1.68 -15.29
C GLY A 185 6.34 -2.84 -15.97
N ALA A 186 5.05 -2.70 -16.31
CA ALA A 186 4.33 -3.72 -17.06
C ALA A 186 4.80 -3.81 -18.50
N LYS A 187 4.88 -5.02 -19.06
CA LYS A 187 5.26 -5.23 -20.47
C LYS A 187 4.13 -4.88 -21.44
N GLY A 188 2.89 -4.85 -20.99
CA GLY A 188 1.72 -4.57 -21.80
C GLY A 188 0.43 -4.63 -20.99
N LEU A 189 -0.69 -4.46 -21.66
CA LEU A 189 -2.04 -4.57 -21.10
C LEU A 189 -2.87 -5.48 -21.99
N VAL A 190 -3.40 -6.55 -21.41
CA VAL A 190 -4.46 -7.33 -22.04
C VAL A 190 -5.79 -6.74 -21.59
N TRP A 191 -6.69 -6.54 -22.54
CA TRP A 191 -8.01 -6.03 -22.26
C TRP A 191 -9.10 -6.92 -22.88
N ILE A 192 -10.21 -7.04 -22.18
CA ILE A 192 -11.43 -7.68 -22.62
C ILE A 192 -12.54 -6.63 -22.50
N ARG A 193 -13.30 -6.45 -23.56
CA ARG A 193 -14.50 -5.61 -23.57
C ARG A 193 -15.73 -6.51 -23.59
N VAL A 194 -16.60 -6.31 -22.61
CA VAL A 194 -17.91 -6.97 -22.54
C VAL A 194 -18.97 -5.93 -22.85
N ALA A 195 -19.82 -6.21 -23.83
CA ALA A 195 -20.91 -5.34 -24.26
C ALA A 195 -22.10 -6.20 -24.68
N GLU A 196 -23.29 -5.60 -24.85
CA GLU A 196 -24.49 -6.30 -25.24
C GLU A 196 -24.36 -7.08 -26.57
N ASP A 197 -23.54 -6.57 -27.50
CA ASP A 197 -23.25 -7.18 -28.80
C ASP A 197 -22.20 -8.30 -28.76
N GLY A 198 -21.61 -8.57 -27.58
CA GLY A 198 -20.68 -9.66 -27.38
C GLY A 198 -19.40 -9.25 -26.65
N VAL A 199 -18.37 -10.11 -26.75
CA VAL A 199 -17.05 -9.90 -26.17
C VAL A 199 -16.02 -9.63 -27.26
N LYS A 200 -15.07 -8.71 -26.96
CA LYS A 200 -13.90 -8.43 -27.81
C LYS A 200 -12.66 -8.32 -26.93
N SER A 201 -11.53 -8.80 -27.41
CA SER A 201 -10.30 -8.83 -26.64
C SER A 201 -9.08 -8.49 -27.50
N SER A 202 -8.00 -8.11 -26.84
CA SER A 202 -6.69 -7.99 -27.49
C SER A 202 -6.03 -9.36 -27.79
N ILE A 203 -6.60 -10.43 -27.29
CA ILE A 203 -6.09 -11.80 -27.39
C ILE A 203 -7.02 -12.78 -28.13
N ASP A 204 -8.00 -12.27 -28.90
CA ASP A 204 -8.98 -13.07 -29.66
C ASP A 204 -8.35 -14.11 -30.62
N LYS A 205 -7.06 -13.97 -30.95
CA LYS A 205 -6.33 -14.93 -31.80
C LYS A 205 -6.03 -16.25 -31.09
N PHE A 206 -6.03 -16.26 -29.77
CA PHE A 206 -5.61 -17.39 -28.93
C PHE A 206 -6.77 -18.04 -28.18
N TYR A 207 -7.88 -17.36 -28.03
CA TYR A 207 -9.02 -17.76 -27.20
C TYR A 207 -10.34 -17.68 -27.98
N SER A 208 -11.21 -18.64 -27.74
CA SER A 208 -12.60 -18.58 -28.21
C SER A 208 -13.38 -17.49 -27.47
N PRO A 209 -14.51 -17.01 -28.03
CA PRO A 209 -15.38 -16.03 -27.34
C PRO A 209 -15.90 -16.53 -26.00
N GLU A 210 -16.12 -17.83 -25.83
CA GLU A 210 -16.56 -18.47 -24.60
C GLU A 210 -15.46 -18.40 -23.52
N GLU A 211 -14.21 -18.67 -23.86
CA GLU A 211 -13.07 -18.58 -22.95
C GLU A 211 -12.79 -17.15 -22.52
N VAL A 212 -12.85 -16.20 -23.45
CA VAL A 212 -12.73 -14.75 -23.15
C VAL A 212 -13.84 -14.31 -22.21
N ARG A 213 -15.07 -14.78 -22.44
CA ARG A 213 -16.22 -14.47 -21.57
C ARG A 213 -16.02 -15.05 -20.17
N ALA A 214 -15.57 -16.30 -20.05
CA ALA A 214 -15.32 -16.93 -18.76
C ALA A 214 -14.29 -16.15 -17.92
N MET A 215 -13.20 -15.66 -18.53
CA MET A 215 -12.23 -14.81 -17.86
C MET A 215 -12.86 -13.48 -17.40
N ALA A 216 -13.68 -12.85 -18.24
CA ALA A 216 -14.35 -11.60 -17.90
C ALA A 216 -15.34 -11.78 -16.73
N GLU A 217 -16.16 -12.85 -16.76
CA GLU A 217 -17.10 -13.20 -15.71
C GLU A 217 -16.41 -13.50 -14.37
N ARG A 218 -15.25 -14.21 -14.39
CA ARG A 218 -14.42 -14.44 -13.20
C ARG A 218 -13.94 -13.14 -12.57
N CYS A 219 -13.68 -12.12 -13.38
CA CYS A 219 -13.31 -10.77 -12.90
C CYS A 219 -14.55 -9.93 -12.50
N GLY A 220 -15.76 -10.45 -12.60
CA GLY A 220 -16.98 -9.71 -12.28
C GLY A 220 -17.43 -8.71 -13.36
N ALA A 221 -16.93 -8.83 -14.59
CA ALA A 221 -17.38 -7.99 -15.69
C ALA A 221 -18.76 -8.43 -16.17
N VAL A 222 -19.67 -7.48 -16.29
CA VAL A 222 -21.03 -7.64 -16.82
C VAL A 222 -21.26 -6.71 -18.00
N ALA A 223 -22.17 -7.10 -18.93
CA ALA A 223 -22.54 -6.29 -20.06
C ALA A 223 -23.42 -5.08 -19.67
#